data_ada113309059267af2a382086d23e206
#
_entry.id   ada113309059267af2a382086d23e206
#
_cell.length_a   1.000
_cell.length_b   1.000
_cell.length_c   1.000
_cell.angle_alpha   90.00
_cell.angle_beta   90.00
_cell.angle_gamma   90.00
#
_symmetry.space_group_name_H-M   'P 1'
#
loop_
_entity.id
_entity.type
_entity.pdbx_description
1 polymer ?
#
loop_
_entity_poly.entity_id
_entity_poly.type
_entity_poly.pdbx_seq_one_letter_code
_entity_poly.pdbx_strand_id
1 'polypeptide(L)'
;LTLTITPMRWLTGINQLINYRRLIGLFAFFYGSLHFTTFFFFDHQFDFAAMWEDVRLRPYITAGFVAFVLMVPLALTSTTGWIRRLGGRKWNLLHRLIYITACAAVLHYYWKVSIKLPPTNPRNYAILVAVLLAFRLWRNFARKRASEV
;
A
#
# COMPACT_ATOMS: atom_id res chain seq x y z
N LEU A 1 -4.63 -6.73 -0.11
CA LEU A 1 -5.73 -7.08 0.81
C LEU A 1 -6.54 -5.86 1.24
N THR A 2 -5.93 -4.74 1.71
CA THR A 2 -6.67 -3.55 2.17
C THR A 2 -7.55 -2.93 1.07
N LEU A 3 -7.12 -3.02 -0.18
CA LEU A 3 -7.87 -2.51 -1.34
C LEU A 3 -9.06 -3.38 -1.72
N THR A 4 -9.07 -4.68 -1.37
CA THR A 4 -10.16 -5.61 -1.69
C THR A 4 -11.38 -5.44 -0.78
N ILE A 5 -11.21 -4.89 0.42
CA ILE A 5 -12.30 -4.72 1.39
C ILE A 5 -13.48 -3.92 0.83
N THR A 6 -13.22 -2.86 0.08
CA THR A 6 -14.29 -2.02 -0.47
C THR A 6 -15.12 -2.74 -1.54
N PRO A 7 -14.53 -3.41 -2.54
CA PRO A 7 -15.27 -4.26 -3.47
C PRO A 7 -16.01 -5.40 -2.77
N MET A 8 -15.37 -6.09 -1.83
CA MET A 8 -16.02 -7.19 -1.09
C MET A 8 -17.25 -6.73 -0.31
N ARG A 9 -17.13 -5.61 0.41
CA ARG A 9 -18.28 -5.01 1.10
C ARG A 9 -19.45 -4.74 0.15
N TRP A 10 -19.16 -4.37 -1.06
CA TRP A 10 -20.16 -4.04 -2.06
C TRP A 10 -20.85 -5.28 -2.62
N LEU A 11 -20.10 -6.35 -2.83
CA LEU A 11 -20.62 -7.63 -3.34
C LEU A 11 -21.39 -8.40 -2.27
N THR A 12 -20.96 -8.34 -1.03
CA THR A 12 -21.54 -9.13 0.07
C THR A 12 -22.60 -8.36 0.88
N GLY A 13 -22.65 -7.01 0.77
CA GLY A 13 -23.50 -6.17 1.62
C GLY A 13 -23.05 -6.06 3.08
N ILE A 14 -21.97 -6.76 3.50
CA ILE A 14 -21.51 -6.82 4.89
C ILE A 14 -20.73 -5.54 5.25
N ASN A 15 -21.42 -4.64 5.97
CA ASN A 15 -20.82 -3.35 6.36
C ASN A 15 -19.68 -3.49 7.37
N GLN A 16 -19.65 -4.53 8.16
CA GLN A 16 -18.61 -4.80 9.18
C GLN A 16 -17.21 -4.97 8.58
N LEU A 17 -17.11 -5.39 7.30
CA LEU A 17 -15.83 -5.53 6.60
C LEU A 17 -14.99 -4.25 6.62
N ILE A 18 -15.61 -3.07 6.72
CA ILE A 18 -14.86 -1.81 6.76
C ILE A 18 -13.98 -1.68 8.00
N ASN A 19 -14.35 -2.31 9.10
CA ASN A 19 -13.60 -2.27 10.36
C ASN A 19 -12.26 -3.01 10.23
N TYR A 20 -12.21 -4.06 9.42
CA TYR A 20 -10.99 -4.82 9.16
C TYR A 20 -9.99 -4.08 8.26
N ARG A 21 -10.44 -3.07 7.51
CA ARG A 21 -9.54 -2.31 6.62
C ARG A 21 -8.38 -1.68 7.36
N ARG A 22 -8.64 -1.12 8.53
CA ARG A 22 -7.62 -0.51 9.38
C ARG A 22 -6.67 -1.57 9.93
N LEU A 23 -7.21 -2.66 10.44
CA LEU A 23 -6.44 -3.77 11.00
C LEU A 23 -5.48 -4.36 9.96
N ILE A 24 -5.98 -4.69 8.77
CA ILE A 24 -5.19 -5.25 7.67
C ILE A 24 -4.12 -4.23 7.21
N GLY A 25 -4.42 -2.93 7.21
CA GLY A 25 -3.45 -1.89 6.90
C GLY A 25 -2.30 -1.82 7.90
N LEU A 26 -2.60 -1.94 9.19
CA LEU A 26 -1.59 -1.97 10.26
C LEU A 26 -0.75 -3.26 10.22
N PHE A 27 -1.35 -4.41 9.91
CA PHE A 27 -0.60 -5.65 9.69
C PHE A 27 0.34 -5.53 8.48
N ALA A 28 -0.12 -4.92 7.39
CA ALA A 28 0.73 -4.68 6.22
C ALA A 28 1.94 -3.80 6.58
N PHE A 29 1.74 -2.75 7.39
CA PHE A 29 2.82 -1.91 7.90
C PHE A 29 3.76 -2.69 8.83
N PHE A 30 3.23 -3.51 9.74
CA PHE A 30 4.02 -4.34 10.64
C PHE A 30 4.95 -5.28 9.87
N TYR A 31 4.41 -6.05 8.91
CA TYR A 31 5.22 -6.95 8.10
C TYR A 31 6.19 -6.19 7.17
N GLY A 32 5.80 -5.02 6.67
CA GLY A 32 6.69 -4.12 5.94
C GLY A 32 7.85 -3.63 6.79
N SER A 33 7.59 -3.32 8.07
CA SER A 33 8.64 -2.93 9.04
C SER A 33 9.59 -4.07 9.35
N LEU A 34 9.07 -5.29 9.56
CA LEU A 34 9.92 -6.47 9.73
C LEU A 34 10.79 -6.71 8.49
N HIS A 35 10.21 -6.64 7.29
CA HIS A 35 10.96 -6.80 6.04
C HIS A 35 12.05 -5.72 5.89
N PHE A 36 11.75 -4.47 6.20
CA PHE A 36 12.74 -3.39 6.19
C PHE A 36 13.84 -3.63 7.24
N THR A 37 13.48 -4.10 8.43
CA THR A 37 14.45 -4.44 9.49
C THR A 37 15.36 -5.57 9.05
N THR A 38 14.85 -6.62 8.41
CA THR A 38 15.69 -7.71 7.90
C THR A 38 16.65 -7.22 6.83
N PHE A 39 16.21 -6.37 5.91
CA PHE A 39 17.08 -5.73 4.91
C PHE A 39 18.18 -4.89 5.56
N PHE A 40 17.85 -4.08 6.55
CA PHE A 40 18.82 -3.22 7.22
C PHE A 40 19.80 -4.00 8.10
N PHE A 41 19.29 -5.02 8.82
CA PHE A 41 20.11 -5.82 9.75
C PHE A 41 20.97 -6.84 9.02
N PHE A 42 20.38 -7.65 8.14
CA PHE A 42 21.11 -8.78 7.54
C PHE A 42 21.88 -8.40 6.28
N ASP A 43 21.35 -7.52 5.44
CA ASP A 43 22.00 -7.17 4.19
C ASP A 43 23.04 -6.04 4.39
N HIS A 44 22.81 -5.13 5.35
CA HIS A 44 23.66 -3.95 5.57
C HIS A 44 24.31 -3.86 6.96
N GLN A 45 24.05 -4.81 7.88
CA GLN A 45 24.69 -4.84 9.21
C GLN A 45 24.68 -3.48 9.94
N PHE A 46 23.57 -2.73 9.83
CA PHE A 46 23.37 -1.36 10.34
C PHE A 46 24.24 -0.26 9.67
N ASP A 47 24.86 -0.54 8.53
CA ASP A 47 25.54 0.49 7.75
C ASP A 47 24.51 1.33 6.96
N PHE A 48 24.24 2.53 7.49
CA PHE A 48 23.32 3.47 6.85
C PHE A 48 23.85 4.01 5.51
N ALA A 49 25.16 4.16 5.37
CA ALA A 49 25.76 4.69 4.15
C ALA A 49 25.60 3.67 3.01
N ALA A 50 25.95 2.41 3.26
CA ALA A 50 25.77 1.32 2.31
C ALA A 50 24.30 1.08 1.96
N MET A 51 23.41 1.12 2.96
CA MET A 51 21.97 1.02 2.73
C MET A 51 21.44 2.15 1.82
N TRP A 52 21.88 3.39 2.07
CA TRP A 52 21.45 4.55 1.29
C TRP A 52 21.97 4.50 -0.14
N GLU A 53 23.20 4.04 -0.33
CA GLU A 53 23.76 3.80 -1.65
C GLU A 53 22.95 2.78 -2.44
N ASP A 54 22.58 1.65 -1.84
CA ASP A 54 21.72 0.64 -2.45
C ASP A 54 20.32 1.18 -2.80
N VAL A 55 19.73 2.01 -1.92
CA VAL A 55 18.45 2.68 -2.20
C VAL A 55 18.56 3.59 -3.43
N ARG A 56 19.70 4.25 -3.65
CA ARG A 56 19.90 5.15 -4.80
C ARG A 56 20.21 4.41 -6.10
N LEU A 57 21.00 3.35 -6.02
CA LEU A 57 21.52 2.67 -7.20
C LEU A 57 20.61 1.56 -7.73
N ARG A 58 19.76 0.99 -6.88
CA ARG A 58 18.91 -0.16 -7.24
C ARG A 58 17.42 0.23 -7.31
N PRO A 59 16.84 0.43 -8.50
CA PRO A 59 15.47 0.94 -8.66
C PRO A 59 14.41 0.11 -7.91
N TYR A 60 14.59 -1.21 -7.81
CA TYR A 60 13.65 -2.05 -7.06
C TYR A 60 13.71 -1.77 -5.55
N ILE A 61 14.90 -1.49 -4.99
CA ILE A 61 15.03 -1.11 -3.57
C ILE A 61 14.40 0.27 -3.35
N THR A 62 14.66 1.22 -4.25
CA THR A 62 14.02 2.55 -4.21
C THR A 62 12.49 2.44 -4.16
N ALA A 63 11.90 1.61 -5.04
CA ALA A 63 10.45 1.41 -5.06
C ALA A 63 9.92 0.82 -3.73
N GLY A 64 10.63 -0.14 -3.14
CA GLY A 64 10.30 -0.72 -1.84
C GLY A 64 10.43 0.29 -0.70
N PHE A 65 11.50 1.07 -0.70
CA PHE A 65 11.75 2.12 0.28
C PHE A 65 10.66 3.21 0.23
N VAL A 66 10.30 3.67 -0.96
CA VAL A 66 9.21 4.64 -1.16
C VAL A 66 7.88 4.07 -0.65
N ALA A 67 7.57 2.80 -0.98
CA ALA A 67 6.36 2.15 -0.47
C ALA A 67 6.34 2.12 1.07
N PHE A 68 7.46 1.80 1.71
CA PHE A 68 7.58 1.76 3.16
C PHE A 68 7.42 3.15 3.78
N VAL A 69 8.13 4.16 3.28
CA VAL A 69 8.05 5.55 3.78
C VAL A 69 6.63 6.09 3.69
N LEU A 70 5.91 5.79 2.59
CA LEU A 70 4.51 6.20 2.45
C LEU A 70 3.57 5.47 3.43
N MET A 71 3.90 4.27 3.87
CA MET A 71 3.11 3.56 4.89
C MET A 71 3.25 4.16 6.29
N VAL A 72 4.38 4.79 6.62
CA VAL A 72 4.62 5.39 7.95
C VAL A 72 3.52 6.39 8.35
N PRO A 73 3.24 7.46 7.58
CA PRO A 73 2.18 8.41 7.95
C PRO A 73 0.80 7.76 7.96
N LEU A 74 0.54 6.76 7.11
CA LEU A 74 -0.72 6.02 7.12
C LEU A 74 -0.91 5.24 8.43
N ALA A 75 0.15 4.58 8.91
CA ALA A 75 0.11 3.83 10.17
C ALA A 75 -0.02 4.76 11.38
N LEU A 76 0.81 5.81 11.46
CA LEU A 76 0.78 6.78 12.56
C LEU A 76 -0.57 7.48 12.68
N THR A 77 -1.20 7.83 11.57
CA THR A 77 -2.51 8.52 11.55
C THR A 77 -3.71 7.57 11.59
N SER A 78 -3.48 6.28 11.75
CA SER A 78 -4.56 5.26 11.84
C SER A 78 -5.23 5.18 13.21
N THR A 79 -5.05 6.16 14.09
CA THR A 79 -5.72 6.21 15.39
C THR A 79 -6.94 7.13 15.38
N THR A 80 -7.90 6.87 16.28
CA THR A 80 -9.10 7.73 16.43
C THR A 80 -8.74 9.16 16.83
N GLY A 81 -7.67 9.35 17.59
CA GLY A 81 -7.14 10.66 17.97
C GLY A 81 -6.70 11.47 16.76
N TRP A 82 -5.99 10.86 15.83
CA TRP A 82 -5.56 11.52 14.59
C TRP A 82 -6.72 11.82 13.65
N ILE A 83 -7.74 10.94 13.58
CA ILE A 83 -8.96 11.21 12.78
C ILE A 83 -9.66 12.45 13.30
N ARG A 84 -9.76 12.62 14.62
CA ARG A 84 -10.34 13.81 15.25
C ARG A 84 -9.51 15.07 15.01
N ARG A 85 -8.17 15.00 15.13
CA ARG A 85 -7.26 16.14 14.93
C ARG A 85 -7.23 16.64 13.49
N LEU A 86 -7.12 15.73 12.52
CA LEU A 86 -7.03 16.08 11.09
C LEU A 86 -8.39 16.42 10.48
N GLY A 87 -9.47 15.91 11.07
CA GLY A 87 -10.79 15.91 10.47
C GLY A 87 -10.91 14.90 9.33
N GLY A 88 -12.12 14.39 9.09
CA GLY A 88 -12.35 13.29 8.14
C GLY A 88 -11.90 13.59 6.71
N ARG A 89 -12.02 14.84 6.25
CA ARG A 89 -11.65 15.24 4.88
C ARG A 89 -10.14 15.14 4.65
N LYS A 90 -9.33 15.75 5.53
CA LYS A 90 -7.86 15.73 5.42
C LYS A 90 -7.31 14.33 5.67
N TRP A 91 -7.87 13.62 6.65
CA TRP A 91 -7.51 12.23 6.93
C TRP A 91 -7.76 11.31 5.71
N ASN A 92 -8.92 11.42 5.06
CA ASN A 92 -9.22 10.67 3.86
C ASN A 92 -8.29 11.03 2.69
N LEU A 93 -7.88 12.29 2.55
CA LEU A 93 -6.93 12.72 1.53
C LEU A 93 -5.56 12.08 1.75
N LEU A 94 -5.03 12.15 2.99
CA LEU A 94 -3.78 11.51 3.38
C LEU A 94 -3.82 10.00 3.09
N HIS A 95 -4.92 9.34 3.47
CA HIS A 95 -5.06 7.90 3.28
C HIS A 95 -5.24 7.45 1.80
N ARG A 96 -5.32 8.39 0.85
CA ARG A 96 -5.19 8.09 -0.58
C ARG A 96 -3.77 7.69 -0.98
N LEU A 97 -2.75 8.01 -0.18
CA LEU A 97 -1.37 7.55 -0.41
C LEU A 97 -1.29 6.02 -0.50
N ILE A 98 -2.25 5.27 0.06
CA ILE A 98 -2.32 3.81 -0.07
C ILE A 98 -2.32 3.33 -1.53
N TYR A 99 -2.82 4.14 -2.47
CA TYR A 99 -2.82 3.77 -3.89
C TYR A 99 -1.40 3.81 -4.47
N ILE A 100 -0.65 4.88 -4.14
CA ILE A 100 0.75 5.03 -4.56
C ILE A 100 1.59 3.94 -3.90
N THR A 101 1.39 3.69 -2.61
CA THR A 101 2.03 2.62 -1.85
C THR A 101 1.81 1.25 -2.50
N ALA A 102 0.57 0.95 -2.92
CA ALA A 102 0.25 -0.32 -3.56
C ALA A 102 0.96 -0.47 -4.92
N CYS A 103 0.99 0.58 -5.73
CA CYS A 103 1.71 0.58 -7.01
C CYS A 103 3.22 0.41 -6.80
N ALA A 104 3.80 1.14 -5.86
CA ALA A 104 5.23 1.05 -5.54
C ALA A 104 5.62 -0.35 -5.01
N ALA A 105 4.78 -0.95 -4.16
CA ALA A 105 5.00 -2.31 -3.65
C ALA A 105 4.93 -3.37 -4.75
N VAL A 106 3.97 -3.25 -5.69
CA VAL A 106 3.87 -4.15 -6.85
C VAL A 106 5.09 -4.00 -7.76
N LEU A 107 5.53 -2.76 -7.99
CA LEU A 107 6.71 -2.47 -8.82
C LEU A 107 7.98 -3.01 -8.17
N HIS A 108 8.15 -2.84 -6.85
CA HIS A 108 9.24 -3.43 -6.08
C HIS A 108 9.29 -4.94 -6.26
N TYR A 109 8.15 -5.61 -6.07
CA TYR A 109 8.04 -7.06 -6.21
C TYR A 109 8.32 -7.51 -7.64
N TYR A 110 7.74 -6.83 -8.65
CA TYR A 110 7.93 -7.14 -10.06
C TYR A 110 9.41 -7.08 -10.47
N TRP A 111 10.11 -6.02 -10.12
CA TRP A 111 11.55 -5.86 -10.44
C TRP A 111 12.43 -6.82 -9.66
N LYS A 112 12.15 -7.04 -8.37
CA LYS A 112 12.92 -8.00 -7.55
C LYS A 112 12.85 -9.41 -8.13
N VAL A 113 11.69 -9.80 -8.60
CA VAL A 113 11.40 -11.14 -9.13
C VAL A 113 11.92 -11.32 -10.56
N SER A 114 11.95 -10.28 -11.36
CA SER A 114 12.53 -10.33 -12.71
C SER A 114 14.03 -10.69 -12.71
N ILE A 115 14.70 -10.55 -11.57
CA ILE A 115 16.11 -10.89 -11.38
C ILE A 115 16.31 -12.36 -10.97
N LYS A 116 15.29 -13.00 -10.38
CA LYS A 116 15.33 -14.39 -9.91
C LYS A 116 14.10 -15.13 -10.41
N LEU A 117 14.24 -16.33 -10.96
CA LEU A 117 13.12 -17.20 -11.35
C LEU A 117 12.28 -17.59 -10.12
N PRO A 118 11.03 -17.12 -9.98
CA PRO A 118 10.24 -17.39 -8.79
C PRO A 118 9.15 -18.42 -9.02
N PRO A 119 8.67 -19.08 -7.96
CA PRO A 119 7.51 -19.94 -8.02
C PRO A 119 6.19 -19.17 -8.19
N THR A 120 6.17 -17.85 -7.97
CA THR A 120 4.96 -17.02 -8.06
C THR A 120 5.08 -15.97 -9.17
N ASN A 121 4.05 -15.90 -10.02
CA ASN A 121 4.04 -14.96 -11.13
C ASN A 121 3.66 -13.54 -10.64
N PRO A 122 4.58 -12.54 -10.68
CA PRO A 122 4.31 -11.18 -10.23
C PRO A 122 3.18 -10.48 -11.03
N ARG A 123 2.91 -10.95 -12.26
CA ARG A 123 1.81 -10.43 -13.10
C ARG A 123 0.46 -10.53 -12.41
N ASN A 124 0.20 -11.61 -11.65
CA ASN A 124 -1.08 -11.81 -10.97
C ASN A 124 -1.35 -10.72 -9.96
N TYR A 125 -0.35 -10.27 -9.22
CA TYR A 125 -0.48 -9.16 -8.26
C TYR A 125 -0.65 -7.81 -8.96
N ALA A 126 0.06 -7.59 -10.08
CA ALA A 126 -0.10 -6.39 -10.88
C ALA A 126 -1.52 -6.29 -11.47
N ILE A 127 -2.02 -7.38 -12.05
CA ILE A 127 -3.39 -7.47 -12.58
C ILE A 127 -4.41 -7.24 -11.47
N LEU A 128 -4.25 -7.88 -10.31
CA LEU A 128 -5.15 -7.71 -9.18
C LEU A 128 -5.22 -6.23 -8.72
N VAL A 129 -4.08 -5.58 -8.56
CA VAL A 129 -4.04 -4.17 -8.16
C VAL A 129 -4.64 -3.28 -9.25
N ALA A 130 -4.32 -3.52 -10.52
CA ALA A 130 -4.88 -2.77 -11.64
C ALA A 130 -6.41 -2.87 -11.70
N VAL A 131 -6.98 -4.07 -11.56
CA VAL A 131 -8.43 -4.31 -11.52
C VAL A 131 -9.08 -3.57 -10.35
N LEU A 132 -8.48 -3.64 -9.16
CA LEU A 132 -9.01 -2.96 -7.97
C LEU A 132 -8.98 -1.44 -8.10
N LEU A 133 -7.95 -0.89 -8.73
CA LEU A 133 -7.84 0.55 -9.00
C LEU A 133 -8.83 0.98 -10.09
N ALA A 134 -8.94 0.24 -11.18
CA ALA A 134 -9.89 0.50 -12.26
C ALA A 134 -11.35 0.48 -11.74
N PHE A 135 -11.70 -0.52 -10.92
CA PHE A 135 -13.01 -0.59 -10.28
C PHE A 135 -13.32 0.66 -9.44
N ARG A 136 -12.34 1.16 -8.69
CA ARG A 136 -12.52 2.37 -7.88
C ARG A 136 -12.65 3.64 -8.71
N LEU A 137 -11.88 3.77 -9.77
CA LEU A 137 -11.99 4.89 -10.70
C LEU A 137 -13.37 4.90 -11.36
N TRP A 138 -13.78 3.78 -11.94
CA TRP A 138 -15.11 3.63 -12.54
C TRP A 138 -16.24 4.03 -11.58
N ARG A 139 -16.16 3.56 -10.34
CA ARG A 139 -17.19 3.89 -9.33
C ARG A 139 -17.20 5.36 -8.94
N ASN A 140 -16.04 6.00 -8.87
CA ASN A 140 -15.95 7.44 -8.59
C ASN A 140 -16.58 8.26 -9.73
N PHE A 141 -16.36 7.85 -10.98
CA PHE A 141 -17.00 8.48 -12.15
C PHE A 141 -18.52 8.25 -12.18
N ALA A 142 -18.96 7.03 -11.92
CA ALA A 142 -20.39 6.70 -11.87
C ALA A 142 -21.15 7.52 -10.79
N ARG A 143 -20.52 7.71 -9.61
CA ARG A 143 -21.11 8.55 -8.56
C ARG A 143 -21.19 10.03 -8.93
N LYS A 144 -20.19 10.57 -9.60
CA LYS A 144 -20.21 11.96 -10.05
C LYS A 144 -21.35 12.18 -11.05
N ARG A 145 -21.52 11.30 -12.03
CA ARG A 145 -22.63 11.37 -12.99
C ARG A 145 -24.00 11.31 -12.33
N ALA A 146 -24.15 10.47 -11.29
CA ALA A 146 -25.42 10.35 -10.56
C ALA A 146 -25.74 11.56 -9.66
N SER A 147 -24.77 12.44 -9.38
CA SER A 147 -24.96 13.67 -8.61
C SER A 147 -25.18 14.91 -9.48
N GLU A 148 -25.04 14.78 -10.81
CA GLU A 148 -25.23 15.84 -11.80
C GLU A 148 -26.61 15.74 -12.52
N VAL A 149 -27.38 14.67 -12.24
CA VAL A 149 -28.75 14.43 -12.68
C VAL A 149 -29.71 14.63 -11.52
#